data_96dafb5316c97a62a1e2ba170abfed69
#
_entry.id   96dafb5316c97a62a1e2ba170abfed69
#
_cell.length_a   1.000
_cell.length_b   1.000
_cell.length_c   1.000
_cell.angle_alpha   90.00
_cell.angle_beta   90.00
_cell.angle_gamma   90.00
#
_symmetry.space_group_name_H-M   'P 1'
#
loop_
_entity.id
_entity.type
_entity.pdbx_description
1 polymer ?
#
loop_
_entity_poly.entity_id
_entity_poly.type
_entity_poly.pdbx_seq_one_letter_code
_entity_poly.pdbx_strand_id
1 'polypeptide(L)'
;MKRCPPILACVLALLLAPAPPAAAGSSAPEALWFSRVLISNDDGIANPRLQALVDAFAPHCEVWVVAPLVNRSGSSNYCSVFSQRVLAVEPRDLGEGVRAWGVDGYPADCMLLALTTLMRDSPPDLVLSGVNSSPNLGDGWLASGTIGVVRTAAHRGFKAVAFSGLREDEEMMAAVGAWALEFCRSDLVRDLGPDRYLTVSFPRVSPAEIAGVRLARRAHTTYVNWFEPDGEDEAGRALWRLRYTRDHDQPAGTDQQLYNENYITVTPMKVGEFDTAHHEALIETSLTPWR
;
A
#
# COMPACT_ATOMS: atom_id res chain seq x y z
N MET A 1 60.87 -30.36 -62.07
CA MET A 1 60.09 -30.24 -60.83
C MET A 1 60.32 -28.88 -60.28
N LYS A 2 59.42 -27.90 -60.47
CA LYS A 2 59.54 -26.55 -60.01
C LYS A 2 58.61 -26.40 -58.80
N ARG A 3 59.11 -26.09 -57.63
CA ARG A 3 58.34 -25.85 -56.40
C ARG A 3 57.80 -24.41 -56.38
N CYS A 4 56.48 -24.25 -56.23
CA CYS A 4 55.84 -22.99 -55.99
C CYS A 4 56.03 -22.57 -54.52
N PRO A 5 56.20 -21.27 -54.19
CA PRO A 5 56.22 -20.76 -52.82
C PRO A 5 54.80 -20.55 -52.27
N PRO A 6 54.58 -20.59 -50.93
CA PRO A 6 53.27 -20.40 -50.35
C PRO A 6 52.89 -18.90 -50.30
N ILE A 7 51.61 -18.66 -50.61
CA ILE A 7 50.96 -17.34 -50.51
C ILE A 7 50.67 -17.05 -49.04
N LEU A 8 51.25 -15.99 -48.52
CA LEU A 8 51.02 -15.46 -47.18
C LEU A 8 49.70 -14.63 -47.18
N ALA A 9 48.62 -15.16 -46.61
CA ALA A 9 47.37 -14.43 -46.44
C ALA A 9 47.47 -13.48 -45.24
N CYS A 10 47.55 -12.17 -45.51
CA CYS A 10 47.36 -11.14 -44.45
C CYS A 10 45.91 -11.08 -44.07
N VAL A 11 45.56 -11.53 -42.84
CA VAL A 11 44.27 -11.29 -42.22
C VAL A 11 44.30 -9.90 -41.60
N LEU A 12 43.57 -8.96 -42.19
CA LEU A 12 43.37 -7.61 -41.67
C LEU A 12 42.26 -7.69 -40.59
N ALA A 13 42.66 -7.69 -39.31
CA ALA A 13 41.73 -7.62 -38.20
C ALA A 13 41.21 -6.17 -38.08
N LEU A 14 39.98 -5.93 -38.54
CA LEU A 14 39.23 -4.70 -38.21
C LEU A 14 38.86 -4.72 -36.72
N LEU A 15 39.56 -3.90 -35.91
CA LEU A 15 39.14 -3.59 -34.57
C LEU A 15 37.89 -2.68 -34.60
N LEU A 16 36.70 -3.28 -34.41
CA LEU A 16 35.50 -2.51 -34.12
C LEU A 16 35.63 -1.92 -32.71
N ALA A 17 35.82 -0.61 -32.64
CA ALA A 17 35.71 0.12 -31.37
C ALA A 17 34.26 0.03 -30.89
N PRO A 18 33.99 -0.21 -29.59
CA PRO A 18 32.65 -0.17 -29.05
C PRO A 18 32.06 1.25 -29.23
N ALA A 19 30.83 1.31 -29.75
CA ALA A 19 30.10 2.58 -29.83
C ALA A 19 29.92 3.15 -28.41
N PRO A 20 30.04 4.48 -28.22
CA PRO A 20 29.77 5.08 -26.95
C PRO A 20 28.31 4.81 -26.56
N PRO A 21 28.00 4.59 -25.23
CA PRO A 21 26.63 4.44 -24.79
C PRO A 21 25.81 5.67 -25.21
N ALA A 22 24.67 5.43 -25.82
CA ALA A 22 23.73 6.50 -26.16
C ALA A 22 23.44 7.30 -24.89
N ALA A 23 23.67 8.60 -24.94
CA ALA A 23 23.31 9.50 -23.86
C ALA A 23 21.82 9.30 -23.56
N ALA A 24 21.48 8.93 -22.32
CA ALA A 24 20.12 8.90 -21.85
C ALA A 24 19.55 10.33 -22.05
N GLY A 25 18.71 10.48 -23.05
CA GLY A 25 18.01 11.72 -23.29
C GLY A 25 17.19 12.04 -22.02
N SER A 26 17.39 13.22 -21.47
CA SER A 26 16.50 13.80 -20.47
C SER A 26 15.15 13.98 -21.15
N SER A 27 14.30 12.95 -21.08
CA SER A 27 12.88 13.09 -21.40
C SER A 27 12.29 14.04 -20.36
N ALA A 28 11.53 15.05 -20.81
CA ALA A 28 10.68 15.82 -19.92
C ALA A 28 9.89 14.86 -19.04
N PRO A 29 9.68 15.16 -17.74
CA PRO A 29 8.94 14.27 -16.85
C PRO A 29 7.60 13.94 -17.50
N GLU A 30 7.35 12.65 -17.68
CA GLU A 30 6.11 12.15 -18.27
C GLU A 30 4.93 12.66 -17.43
N ALA A 31 3.92 13.20 -18.09
CA ALA A 31 2.76 13.76 -17.39
C ALA A 31 2.10 12.70 -16.52
N LEU A 32 1.69 13.08 -15.29
CA LEU A 32 0.95 12.19 -14.41
C LEU A 32 -0.37 11.77 -15.09
N TRP A 33 -0.75 10.50 -14.96
CA TRP A 33 -2.06 10.01 -15.39
C TRP A 33 -3.17 10.41 -14.41
N PHE A 34 -2.81 10.90 -13.21
CA PHE A 34 -3.72 11.41 -12.18
C PHE A 34 -3.48 12.91 -11.96
N SER A 35 -4.53 13.65 -11.67
CA SER A 35 -4.51 15.08 -11.35
C SER A 35 -4.96 15.38 -9.93
N ARG A 36 -5.67 14.44 -9.30
CA ARG A 36 -6.22 14.57 -7.95
C ARG A 36 -6.04 13.31 -7.15
N VAL A 37 -5.49 13.45 -5.94
CA VAL A 37 -5.21 12.35 -5.02
C VAL A 37 -5.92 12.58 -3.69
N LEU A 38 -6.57 11.53 -3.15
CA LEU A 38 -7.09 11.50 -1.79
C LEU A 38 -6.14 10.68 -0.92
N ILE A 39 -5.65 11.27 0.17
CA ILE A 39 -4.76 10.63 1.14
C ILE A 39 -5.49 10.43 2.48
N SER A 40 -5.31 9.28 3.10
CA SER A 40 -5.80 8.98 4.45
C SER A 40 -4.83 8.05 5.19
N ASN A 41 -5.14 7.72 6.44
CA ASN A 41 -4.42 6.74 7.25
C ASN A 41 -5.30 6.22 8.40
N ASP A 42 -4.72 5.45 9.32
CA ASP A 42 -5.30 5.07 10.61
C ASP A 42 -4.48 5.56 11.80
N ASP A 43 -3.30 6.13 11.58
CA ASP A 43 -2.45 6.70 12.63
C ASP A 43 -2.89 8.10 13.11
N GLY A 44 -3.78 8.76 12.36
CA GLY A 44 -4.28 10.11 12.63
C GLY A 44 -3.70 11.17 11.69
N ILE A 45 -4.49 12.24 11.44
CA ILE A 45 -4.18 13.27 10.45
C ILE A 45 -2.89 14.06 10.73
N ALA A 46 -2.50 14.19 12.00
CA ALA A 46 -1.28 14.89 12.41
C ALA A 46 -0.02 14.01 12.34
N ASN A 47 -0.13 12.78 11.84
CA ASN A 47 0.99 11.85 11.81
C ASN A 47 2.04 12.24 10.75
N PRO A 48 3.34 12.35 11.10
CA PRO A 48 4.39 12.79 10.17
C PRO A 48 4.56 11.86 8.96
N ARG A 49 4.24 10.58 9.08
CA ARG A 49 4.30 9.63 7.96
C ARG A 49 3.20 9.87 6.93
N LEU A 50 2.04 10.42 7.33
CA LEU A 50 1.02 10.90 6.40
C LEU A 50 1.53 12.15 5.68
N GLN A 51 2.14 13.07 6.43
CA GLN A 51 2.72 14.29 5.88
C GLN A 51 3.78 13.98 4.80
N ALA A 52 4.58 12.92 4.97
CA ALA A 52 5.56 12.51 3.96
C ALA A 52 4.93 12.19 2.59
N LEU A 53 3.73 11.60 2.56
CA LEU A 53 2.97 11.43 1.30
C LEU A 53 2.44 12.76 0.78
N VAL A 54 1.90 13.61 1.66
CA VAL A 54 1.41 14.94 1.27
C VAL A 54 2.52 15.76 0.62
N ASP A 55 3.68 15.83 1.24
CA ASP A 55 4.85 16.61 0.75
C ASP A 55 5.36 16.10 -0.60
N ALA A 56 5.30 14.79 -0.82
CA ALA A 56 5.72 14.19 -2.08
C ALA A 56 4.73 14.44 -3.24
N PHE A 57 3.43 14.49 -2.96
CA PHE A 57 2.41 14.59 -4.01
C PHE A 57 1.93 16.03 -4.27
N ALA A 58 1.87 16.90 -3.25
CA ALA A 58 1.34 18.27 -3.37
C ALA A 58 2.04 19.14 -4.44
N PRO A 59 3.36 19.00 -4.71
CA PRO A 59 4.00 19.76 -5.81
C PRO A 59 3.56 19.34 -7.21
N HIS A 60 2.86 18.20 -7.36
CA HIS A 60 2.61 17.57 -8.64
C HIS A 60 1.12 17.43 -9.00
N CYS A 61 0.23 17.46 -8.02
CA CYS A 61 -1.21 17.27 -8.22
C CYS A 61 -2.05 17.90 -7.10
N GLU A 62 -3.36 17.97 -7.28
CA GLU A 62 -4.29 18.41 -6.25
C GLU A 62 -4.39 17.35 -5.16
N VAL A 63 -4.02 17.69 -3.91
CA VAL A 63 -4.04 16.76 -2.77
C VAL A 63 -5.20 17.10 -1.84
N TRP A 64 -5.99 16.08 -1.55
CA TRP A 64 -7.02 16.08 -0.52
C TRP A 64 -6.63 15.09 0.58
N VAL A 65 -6.82 15.50 1.84
CA VAL A 65 -6.57 14.64 3.00
C VAL A 65 -7.84 14.57 3.83
N VAL A 66 -8.33 13.35 4.06
CA VAL A 66 -9.44 13.09 4.98
C VAL A 66 -9.04 11.91 5.84
N ALA A 67 -8.69 12.18 7.10
CA ALA A 67 -8.11 11.19 7.99
C ALA A 67 -8.65 11.31 9.42
N PRO A 68 -8.58 10.26 10.25
CA PRO A 68 -9.00 10.33 11.65
C PRO A 68 -8.25 11.41 12.42
N LEU A 69 -8.92 12.06 13.38
CA LEU A 69 -8.28 13.03 14.28
C LEU A 69 -7.23 12.41 15.20
N VAL A 70 -7.44 11.14 15.56
CA VAL A 70 -6.58 10.39 16.47
C VAL A 70 -6.25 9.01 15.89
N ASN A 71 -5.27 8.35 16.50
CA ASN A 71 -4.90 6.98 16.10
C ASN A 71 -6.09 6.01 16.26
N ARG A 72 -6.38 5.29 15.20
CA ARG A 72 -7.44 4.26 15.08
C ARG A 72 -6.87 2.91 14.60
N SER A 73 -5.61 2.63 14.91
CA SER A 73 -4.95 1.37 14.54
C SER A 73 -5.77 0.15 15.00
N GLY A 74 -5.77 -0.91 14.22
CA GLY A 74 -6.50 -2.13 14.54
C GLY A 74 -8.01 -2.07 14.23
N SER A 75 -8.48 -1.03 13.55
CA SER A 75 -9.92 -0.83 13.28
C SER A 75 -10.45 -1.54 12.03
N SER A 76 -9.58 -2.16 11.23
CA SER A 76 -10.02 -2.82 9.99
C SER A 76 -10.87 -1.88 9.10
N ASN A 77 -12.04 -2.36 8.65
CA ASN A 77 -13.06 -1.58 7.94
C ASN A 77 -14.21 -1.13 8.86
N TYR A 78 -13.98 -0.99 10.16
CA TYR A 78 -15.03 -0.51 11.05
C TYR A 78 -15.49 0.89 10.64
N CYS A 79 -16.82 1.06 10.59
CA CYS A 79 -17.48 2.27 10.16
C CYS A 79 -18.48 2.69 11.24
N SER A 80 -18.13 3.72 12.02
CA SER A 80 -18.93 4.17 13.16
C SER A 80 -20.21 4.89 12.74
N VAL A 81 -20.23 5.48 11.56
CA VAL A 81 -21.37 6.27 11.07
C VAL A 81 -22.66 5.46 10.96
N PHE A 82 -22.58 4.14 10.80
CA PHE A 82 -23.79 3.30 10.76
C PHE A 82 -24.51 3.21 12.11
N SER A 83 -23.78 3.39 13.22
CA SER A 83 -24.37 3.44 14.57
C SER A 83 -24.55 4.87 15.09
N GLN A 84 -23.55 5.74 14.93
CA GLN A 84 -23.54 7.10 15.47
C GLN A 84 -24.34 8.09 14.63
N ARG A 85 -24.43 7.88 13.30
CA ARG A 85 -25.15 8.74 12.34
C ARG A 85 -24.58 10.16 12.17
N VAL A 86 -23.59 10.57 12.95
CA VAL A 86 -22.98 11.91 12.95
C VAL A 86 -21.47 11.76 13.05
N LEU A 87 -20.76 12.55 12.27
CA LEU A 87 -19.29 12.69 12.32
C LEU A 87 -18.94 14.15 12.62
N ALA A 88 -18.09 14.38 13.61
CA ALA A 88 -17.45 15.67 13.80
C ALA A 88 -16.26 15.79 12.83
N VAL A 89 -16.18 16.91 12.14
CA VAL A 89 -15.19 17.17 11.09
C VAL A 89 -14.62 18.56 11.27
N GLU A 90 -13.31 18.68 11.22
CA GLU A 90 -12.65 19.99 11.33
C GLU A 90 -11.59 20.17 10.24
N PRO A 91 -11.43 21.39 9.69
CA PRO A 91 -10.38 21.67 8.73
C PRO A 91 -8.99 21.57 9.38
N ARG A 92 -8.00 21.16 8.62
CA ARG A 92 -6.59 21.08 9.02
C ARG A 92 -5.72 21.80 8.00
N ASP A 93 -4.61 22.31 8.46
CA ASP A 93 -3.56 22.87 7.63
C ASP A 93 -2.42 21.84 7.52
N LEU A 94 -2.17 21.34 6.30
CA LEU A 94 -1.10 20.40 5.98
C LEU A 94 -0.18 20.95 4.87
N GLY A 95 -0.26 22.24 4.59
CA GLY A 95 0.57 22.92 3.61
C GLY A 95 -0.21 23.63 2.50
N GLU A 96 0.49 24.46 1.75
CA GLU A 96 -0.11 25.29 0.69
C GLU A 96 -0.76 24.41 -0.40
N GLY A 97 -1.99 24.75 -0.77
CA GLY A 97 -2.75 24.05 -1.82
C GLY A 97 -3.36 22.71 -1.41
N VAL A 98 -3.10 22.23 -0.18
CA VAL A 98 -3.66 20.99 0.35
C VAL A 98 -5.02 21.25 0.99
N ARG A 99 -6.02 20.43 0.66
CA ARG A 99 -7.34 20.46 1.29
C ARG A 99 -7.43 19.34 2.30
N ALA A 100 -7.52 19.68 3.60
CA ALA A 100 -7.43 18.68 4.66
C ALA A 100 -8.53 18.79 5.71
N TRP A 101 -9.06 17.64 6.13
CA TRP A 101 -10.08 17.50 7.18
C TRP A 101 -9.73 16.34 8.12
N GLY A 102 -9.71 16.67 9.42
CA GLY A 102 -9.68 15.68 10.48
C GLY A 102 -11.10 15.24 10.85
N VAL A 103 -11.31 13.96 11.01
CA VAL A 103 -12.62 13.35 11.30
C VAL A 103 -12.57 12.65 12.65
N ASP A 104 -13.51 12.92 13.56
CA ASP A 104 -13.72 12.08 14.73
C ASP A 104 -14.49 10.82 14.34
N GLY A 105 -13.76 9.92 13.71
CA GLY A 105 -14.25 8.70 13.11
C GLY A 105 -13.12 7.73 12.83
N TYR A 106 -13.41 6.73 12.05
CA TYR A 106 -12.50 5.67 11.64
C TYR A 106 -12.09 5.85 10.17
N PRO A 107 -11.02 5.17 9.71
CA PRO A 107 -10.56 5.27 8.32
C PRO A 107 -11.67 5.05 7.28
N ALA A 108 -12.56 4.09 7.51
CA ALA A 108 -13.69 3.83 6.62
C ALA A 108 -14.73 4.97 6.63
N ASP A 109 -14.97 5.63 7.77
CA ASP A 109 -15.82 6.83 7.85
C ASP A 109 -15.23 7.97 7.04
N CYS A 110 -13.91 8.19 7.15
CA CYS A 110 -13.18 9.19 6.38
C CYS A 110 -13.37 8.98 4.87
N MET A 111 -13.25 7.75 4.40
CA MET A 111 -13.46 7.40 2.99
C MET A 111 -14.90 7.60 2.55
N LEU A 112 -15.88 7.23 3.38
CA LEU A 112 -17.28 7.48 3.08
C LEU A 112 -17.54 8.98 2.92
N LEU A 113 -17.13 9.79 3.90
CA LEU A 113 -17.29 11.24 3.88
C LEU A 113 -16.62 11.87 2.64
N ALA A 114 -15.35 11.51 2.40
CA ALA A 114 -14.60 12.04 1.28
C ALA A 114 -15.26 11.72 -0.07
N LEU A 115 -15.50 10.44 -0.33
CA LEU A 115 -15.91 9.96 -1.66
C LEU A 115 -17.39 10.20 -1.97
N THR A 116 -18.25 10.37 -0.95
CA THR A 116 -19.69 10.56 -1.16
C THR A 116 -20.15 12.01 -1.00
N THR A 117 -19.31 12.86 -0.40
CA THR A 117 -19.70 14.24 -0.04
C THR A 117 -18.66 15.26 -0.46
N LEU A 118 -17.47 15.24 0.17
CA LEU A 118 -16.47 16.31 -0.04
C LEU A 118 -15.93 16.34 -1.48
N MET A 119 -15.74 15.19 -2.09
CA MET A 119 -15.19 15.04 -3.45
C MET A 119 -16.21 14.47 -4.44
N ARG A 120 -17.52 14.55 -4.15
CA ARG A 120 -18.58 14.02 -5.02
C ARG A 120 -18.52 14.56 -6.44
N ASP A 121 -18.36 15.87 -6.58
CA ASP A 121 -18.38 16.56 -7.87
C ASP A 121 -16.99 16.62 -8.53
N SER A 122 -15.98 16.21 -7.80
CA SER A 122 -14.58 16.20 -8.23
C SER A 122 -13.85 14.99 -7.62
N PRO A 123 -14.17 13.76 -8.04
CA PRO A 123 -13.65 12.55 -7.44
C PRO A 123 -12.14 12.44 -7.62
N PRO A 124 -11.43 11.72 -6.73
CA PRO A 124 -10.01 11.47 -6.89
C PRO A 124 -9.75 10.47 -8.03
N ASP A 125 -8.62 10.64 -8.71
CA ASP A 125 -8.12 9.66 -9.68
C ASP A 125 -7.45 8.48 -8.95
N LEU A 126 -6.89 8.75 -7.75
CA LEU A 126 -6.13 7.81 -6.95
C LEU A 126 -6.35 8.05 -5.46
N VAL A 127 -6.49 6.96 -4.70
CA VAL A 127 -6.59 6.99 -3.23
C VAL A 127 -5.35 6.35 -2.63
N LEU A 128 -4.71 7.04 -1.71
CA LEU A 128 -3.54 6.56 -0.98
C LEU A 128 -3.85 6.41 0.51
N SER A 129 -3.26 5.42 1.13
CA SER A 129 -3.36 5.23 2.56
C SER A 129 -2.00 5.00 3.20
N GLY A 130 -1.76 5.65 4.32
CA GLY A 130 -0.57 5.46 5.13
C GLY A 130 0.24 6.75 5.31
N VAL A 131 1.54 6.63 5.53
CA VAL A 131 2.31 5.38 5.58
C VAL A 131 2.22 4.81 6.99
N ASN A 132 1.78 3.56 7.13
CA ASN A 132 1.68 2.93 8.45
C ASN A 132 3.07 2.64 9.04
N SER A 133 3.19 2.72 10.38
CA SER A 133 4.46 2.46 11.08
C SER A 133 4.93 1.01 10.95
N SER A 134 4.01 0.07 10.99
CA SER A 134 4.28 -1.36 10.88
C SER A 134 3.88 -1.90 9.51
N PRO A 135 4.58 -2.91 8.98
CA PRO A 135 4.18 -3.55 7.73
C PRO A 135 2.87 -4.31 7.92
N ASN A 136 2.00 -4.28 6.91
CA ASN A 136 0.74 -5.01 6.87
C ASN A 136 0.89 -6.25 5.98
N LEU A 137 1.63 -7.25 6.46
CA LEU A 137 1.95 -8.49 5.76
C LEU A 137 0.97 -9.60 6.14
N GLY A 138 0.82 -10.57 5.25
CA GLY A 138 0.04 -11.77 5.49
C GLY A 138 -1.36 -11.47 6.00
N ASP A 139 -1.75 -12.10 7.10
CA ASP A 139 -3.04 -11.93 7.79
C ASP A 139 -3.20 -10.60 8.56
N GLY A 140 -2.13 -9.81 8.68
CA GLY A 140 -2.20 -8.45 9.25
C GLY A 140 -3.19 -7.52 8.55
N TRP A 141 -3.55 -7.81 7.30
CA TRP A 141 -4.57 -7.05 6.56
C TRP A 141 -5.94 -7.06 7.24
N LEU A 142 -6.27 -8.12 8.01
CA LEU A 142 -7.58 -8.28 8.64
C LEU A 142 -7.89 -7.16 9.64
N ALA A 143 -6.89 -6.75 10.42
CA ALA A 143 -7.05 -5.71 11.44
C ALA A 143 -6.64 -4.31 10.98
N SER A 144 -5.96 -4.16 9.84
CA SER A 144 -5.37 -2.90 9.40
C SER A 144 -6.42 -1.87 8.98
N GLY A 145 -6.43 -0.71 9.66
CA GLY A 145 -7.18 0.46 9.23
C GLY A 145 -6.59 1.12 7.99
N THR A 146 -5.25 1.08 7.82
CA THR A 146 -4.57 1.53 6.59
C THR A 146 -5.11 0.79 5.36
N ILE A 147 -5.24 -0.54 5.45
CA ILE A 147 -5.85 -1.36 4.38
C ILE A 147 -7.36 -1.12 4.30
N GLY A 148 -8.02 -0.82 5.41
CA GLY A 148 -9.44 -0.46 5.44
C GLY A 148 -9.78 0.74 4.54
N VAL A 149 -8.91 1.76 4.49
CA VAL A 149 -9.03 2.91 3.57
C VAL A 149 -9.09 2.44 2.12
N VAL A 150 -8.05 1.76 1.66
CA VAL A 150 -7.94 1.37 0.24
C VAL A 150 -8.95 0.32 -0.17
N ARG A 151 -9.34 -0.57 0.75
CA ARG A 151 -10.42 -1.53 0.52
C ARG A 151 -11.77 -0.84 0.34
N THR A 152 -12.06 0.18 1.16
CA THR A 152 -13.27 1.00 1.02
C THR A 152 -13.27 1.77 -0.30
N ALA A 153 -12.13 2.36 -0.69
CA ALA A 153 -11.98 3.07 -1.96
C ALA A 153 -12.14 2.14 -3.16
N ALA A 154 -11.48 0.99 -3.16
CA ALA A 154 -11.55 0.00 -4.23
C ALA A 154 -12.97 -0.61 -4.38
N HIS A 155 -13.67 -0.83 -3.25
CA HIS A 155 -15.08 -1.25 -3.27
C HIS A 155 -15.99 -0.23 -4.00
N ARG A 156 -15.58 1.04 -4.00
CA ARG A 156 -16.29 2.11 -4.71
C ARG A 156 -15.75 2.38 -6.12
N GLY A 157 -14.86 1.53 -6.63
CA GLY A 157 -14.31 1.59 -7.97
C GLY A 157 -13.11 2.50 -8.16
N PHE A 158 -12.54 3.05 -7.06
CA PHE A 158 -11.36 3.92 -7.13
C PHE A 158 -10.07 3.08 -7.11
N LYS A 159 -9.07 3.53 -7.87
CA LYS A 159 -7.71 2.99 -7.78
C LYS A 159 -7.11 3.32 -6.42
N ALA A 160 -6.50 2.35 -5.76
CA ALA A 160 -6.08 2.55 -4.39
C ALA A 160 -4.79 1.80 -4.05
N VAL A 161 -3.90 2.46 -3.28
CA VAL A 161 -2.62 1.91 -2.82
C VAL A 161 -2.42 2.21 -1.33
N ALA A 162 -2.13 1.17 -0.54
CA ALA A 162 -1.75 1.30 0.86
C ALA A 162 -0.24 1.12 1.03
N PHE A 163 0.38 2.02 1.79
CA PHE A 163 1.80 2.00 2.13
C PHE A 163 2.01 1.72 3.62
N SER A 164 2.96 0.86 3.95
CA SER A 164 3.19 0.39 5.32
C SER A 164 4.68 0.11 5.58
N GLY A 165 5.10 0.09 6.85
CA GLY A 165 6.44 -0.29 7.25
C GLY A 165 7.42 0.88 7.43
N LEU A 166 6.93 2.12 7.46
CA LEU A 166 7.79 3.30 7.55
C LEU A 166 8.11 3.65 9.02
N ARG A 167 9.39 3.75 9.33
CA ARG A 167 9.88 4.35 10.59
C ARG A 167 9.85 5.87 10.48
N GLU A 168 9.75 6.56 11.61
CA GLU A 168 9.89 8.02 11.69
C GLU A 168 11.38 8.42 11.64
N ASP A 169 11.96 8.23 10.48
CA ASP A 169 13.31 8.60 10.11
C ASP A 169 13.22 9.53 8.90
N GLU A 170 13.79 10.70 8.98
CA GLU A 170 13.61 11.77 8.00
C GLU A 170 14.09 11.34 6.60
N GLU A 171 15.25 10.69 6.51
CA GLU A 171 15.80 10.18 5.24
C GLU A 171 14.85 9.14 4.63
N MET A 172 14.36 8.22 5.47
CA MET A 172 13.44 7.17 5.04
C MET A 172 12.07 7.74 4.64
N MET A 173 11.54 8.73 5.38
CA MET A 173 10.27 9.38 5.03
C MET A 173 10.37 10.08 3.67
N ALA A 174 11.44 10.83 3.41
CA ALA A 174 11.66 11.48 2.13
C ALA A 174 11.83 10.47 0.98
N ALA A 175 12.63 9.42 1.18
CA ALA A 175 12.85 8.37 0.19
C ALA A 175 11.55 7.62 -0.15
N VAL A 176 10.74 7.28 0.85
CA VAL A 176 9.46 6.59 0.67
C VAL A 176 8.44 7.48 -0.04
N GLY A 177 8.35 8.76 0.31
CA GLY A 177 7.48 9.72 -0.37
C GLY A 177 7.81 9.84 -1.85
N ALA A 178 9.08 10.07 -2.18
CA ALA A 178 9.55 10.16 -3.57
C ALA A 178 9.30 8.86 -4.34
N TRP A 179 9.63 7.72 -3.74
CA TRP A 179 9.40 6.42 -4.35
C TRP A 179 7.90 6.14 -4.56
N ALA A 180 7.04 6.48 -3.61
CA ALA A 180 5.59 6.29 -3.71
C ALA A 180 5.01 7.08 -4.89
N LEU A 181 5.46 8.31 -5.12
CA LEU A 181 5.06 9.12 -6.27
C LEU A 181 5.44 8.43 -7.59
N GLU A 182 6.70 7.99 -7.73
CA GLU A 182 7.15 7.29 -8.95
C GLU A 182 6.42 5.94 -9.13
N PHE A 183 6.20 5.19 -8.05
CA PHE A 183 5.43 3.96 -8.10
C PHE A 183 3.99 4.21 -8.58
N CYS A 184 3.34 5.27 -8.11
CA CYS A 184 1.99 5.62 -8.51
C CYS A 184 1.87 6.10 -9.98
N ARG A 185 2.98 6.54 -10.60
CA ARG A 185 3.03 6.86 -12.04
C ARG A 185 2.94 5.62 -12.92
N SER A 186 3.33 4.46 -12.39
CA SER A 186 3.46 3.22 -13.16
C SER A 186 2.13 2.73 -13.74
N ASP A 187 2.23 2.00 -14.86
CA ASP A 187 1.10 1.30 -15.48
C ASP A 187 0.44 0.31 -14.52
N LEU A 188 1.21 -0.27 -13.60
CA LEU A 188 0.68 -1.20 -12.59
C LEU A 188 -0.42 -0.54 -11.74
N VAL A 189 -0.27 0.73 -11.38
CA VAL A 189 -1.28 1.48 -10.61
C VAL A 189 -2.34 2.06 -11.53
N ARG A 190 -1.94 2.63 -12.68
CA ARG A 190 -2.86 3.21 -13.67
C ARG A 190 -3.90 2.22 -14.16
N ASP A 191 -3.48 0.99 -14.40
CA ASP A 191 -4.32 -0.06 -15.00
C ASP A 191 -4.99 -0.97 -13.96
N LEU A 192 -4.97 -0.59 -12.67
CA LEU A 192 -5.74 -1.26 -11.63
C LEU A 192 -7.22 -1.31 -12.02
N GLY A 193 -7.72 -2.53 -12.15
CA GLY A 193 -9.14 -2.77 -12.40
C GLY A 193 -10.02 -2.48 -11.17
N PRO A 194 -11.34 -2.47 -11.34
CA PRO A 194 -12.28 -2.34 -10.25
C PRO A 194 -12.10 -3.47 -9.22
N ASP A 195 -12.50 -3.21 -7.98
CA ASP A 195 -12.38 -4.14 -6.84
C ASP A 195 -10.95 -4.59 -6.50
N ARG A 196 -9.94 -3.89 -7.03
CA ARG A 196 -8.53 -4.22 -6.77
C ARG A 196 -7.79 -3.05 -6.16
N TYR A 197 -6.86 -3.39 -5.28
CA TYR A 197 -5.95 -2.43 -4.65
C TYR A 197 -4.57 -3.08 -4.45
N LEU A 198 -3.57 -2.26 -4.21
CA LEU A 198 -2.22 -2.73 -3.89
C LEU A 198 -1.90 -2.43 -2.44
N THR A 199 -1.19 -3.35 -1.80
CA THR A 199 -0.52 -3.09 -0.53
C THR A 199 0.98 -3.14 -0.75
N VAL A 200 1.66 -2.10 -0.27
CA VAL A 200 3.11 -1.96 -0.36
C VAL A 200 3.68 -1.96 1.04
N SER A 201 4.68 -2.80 1.30
CA SER A 201 5.36 -2.82 2.59
C SER A 201 6.85 -2.59 2.41
N PHE A 202 7.37 -1.59 3.13
CA PHE A 202 8.79 -1.23 3.16
C PHE A 202 9.50 -2.00 4.28
N PRO A 203 10.65 -2.64 4.00
CA PRO A 203 11.45 -3.28 5.04
C PRO A 203 12.05 -2.22 5.98
N ARG A 204 12.25 -2.61 7.25
CA ARG A 204 12.76 -1.70 8.29
C ARG A 204 14.30 -1.62 8.28
N VAL A 205 14.84 -1.29 7.14
CA VAL A 205 16.29 -1.09 6.89
C VAL A 205 16.53 0.30 6.33
N SER A 206 17.78 0.74 6.21
CA SER A 206 18.10 1.99 5.53
C SER A 206 17.79 1.90 4.03
N PRO A 207 17.61 3.03 3.32
CA PRO A 207 17.37 3.01 1.87
C PRO A 207 18.44 2.23 1.08
N ALA A 208 19.71 2.30 1.51
CA ALA A 208 20.82 1.60 0.86
C ALA A 208 20.78 0.07 1.03
N GLU A 209 20.09 -0.43 2.04
CA GLU A 209 19.96 -1.87 2.34
C GLU A 209 18.73 -2.50 1.68
N ILE A 210 17.90 -1.71 1.00
CA ILE A 210 16.73 -2.22 0.28
C ILE A 210 17.21 -3.04 -0.91
N ALA A 211 16.88 -4.33 -0.91
CA ALA A 211 17.31 -5.29 -1.94
C ALA A 211 16.60 -5.09 -3.31
N GLY A 212 15.55 -4.27 -3.35
CA GLY A 212 14.77 -3.98 -4.53
C GLY A 212 13.26 -4.10 -4.30
N VAL A 213 12.48 -4.17 -5.39
CA VAL A 213 11.02 -4.27 -5.35
C VAL A 213 10.58 -5.61 -5.90
N ARG A 214 9.62 -6.28 -5.26
CA ARG A 214 9.08 -7.57 -5.69
C ARG A 214 7.56 -7.61 -5.63
N LEU A 215 6.97 -8.16 -6.68
CA LEU A 215 5.58 -8.59 -6.64
C LEU A 215 5.49 -9.82 -5.73
N ALA A 216 4.60 -9.79 -4.74
CA ALA A 216 4.49 -10.81 -3.72
C ALA A 216 3.12 -11.49 -3.72
N ARG A 217 3.09 -12.75 -3.30
CA ARG A 217 1.85 -13.41 -2.85
C ARG A 217 1.64 -13.08 -1.38
N ARG A 218 0.39 -12.96 -0.95
CA ARG A 218 0.09 -12.79 0.47
C ARG A 218 0.43 -14.06 1.24
N ALA A 219 1.20 -13.95 2.31
CA ALA A 219 1.36 -15.01 3.30
C ALA A 219 0.01 -15.30 3.97
N HIS A 220 -0.20 -16.54 4.43
CA HIS A 220 -1.47 -16.90 5.07
C HIS A 220 -1.49 -16.45 6.53
N THR A 221 -0.46 -16.79 7.29
CA THR A 221 -0.31 -16.42 8.69
C THR A 221 1.11 -15.93 8.92
N THR A 222 1.27 -14.78 9.59
CA THR A 222 2.58 -14.21 9.91
C THR A 222 2.86 -14.21 11.41
N TYR A 223 1.81 -14.38 12.22
CA TYR A 223 1.90 -14.38 13.67
C TYR A 223 1.10 -15.54 14.25
N VAL A 224 1.70 -16.25 15.21
CA VAL A 224 1.00 -17.16 16.09
C VAL A 224 0.69 -16.39 17.37
N ASN A 225 -0.59 -16.25 17.69
CA ASN A 225 -1.08 -15.46 18.80
C ASN A 225 -1.71 -16.34 19.89
N TRP A 226 -1.47 -16.02 21.16
CA TRP A 226 -2.14 -16.63 22.31
C TRP A 226 -2.32 -15.64 23.43
N PHE A 227 -3.14 -15.97 24.42
CA PHE A 227 -3.31 -15.15 25.61
C PHE A 227 -2.81 -15.88 26.85
N GLU A 228 -2.16 -15.14 27.75
CA GLU A 228 -1.74 -15.60 29.07
C GLU A 228 -2.44 -14.81 30.16
N PRO A 229 -2.78 -15.44 31.32
CA PRO A 229 -3.30 -14.71 32.47
C PRO A 229 -2.34 -13.59 32.90
N ASP A 230 -2.91 -12.42 33.22
CA ASP A 230 -2.15 -11.20 33.60
C ASP A 230 -2.70 -10.55 34.87
N GLY A 231 -3.27 -11.34 35.79
CA GLY A 231 -3.82 -10.88 37.06
C GLY A 231 -5.30 -10.48 36.96
N GLU A 232 -5.69 -9.52 37.79
CA GLU A 232 -7.05 -8.98 37.86
C GLU A 232 -6.99 -7.44 37.88
N ASP A 233 -8.05 -6.78 37.38
CA ASP A 233 -8.21 -5.34 37.51
C ASP A 233 -8.85 -4.96 38.88
N GLU A 234 -9.01 -3.65 39.13
CA GLU A 234 -9.56 -3.12 40.37
C GLU A 234 -11.02 -3.58 40.65
N ALA A 235 -11.73 -4.05 39.64
CA ALA A 235 -13.08 -4.57 39.75
C ALA A 235 -13.13 -6.11 39.89
N GLY A 236 -11.97 -6.77 40.04
CA GLY A 236 -11.82 -8.25 40.14
C GLY A 236 -12.03 -9.00 38.82
N ARG A 237 -11.92 -8.33 37.66
CA ARG A 237 -12.01 -8.98 36.35
C ARG A 237 -10.66 -9.53 35.93
N ALA A 238 -10.61 -10.80 35.55
CA ALA A 238 -9.39 -11.45 35.06
C ALA A 238 -8.83 -10.72 33.83
N LEU A 239 -7.55 -10.39 33.88
CA LEU A 239 -6.81 -9.79 32.77
C LEU A 239 -6.06 -10.87 32.01
N TRP A 240 -6.03 -10.71 30.68
CA TRP A 240 -5.33 -11.61 29.77
C TRP A 240 -4.43 -10.79 28.85
N ARG A 241 -3.15 -11.14 28.80
CA ARG A 241 -2.14 -10.47 27.99
C ARG A 241 -1.95 -11.19 26.67
N LEU A 242 -2.13 -10.48 25.55
CA LEU A 242 -1.80 -11.02 24.22
C LEU A 242 -0.29 -11.27 24.13
N ARG A 243 0.06 -12.47 23.70
CA ARG A 243 1.40 -12.87 23.27
C ARG A 243 1.38 -13.23 21.81
N TYR A 244 2.52 -13.08 21.14
CA TYR A 244 2.68 -13.51 19.78
C TYR A 244 4.13 -13.87 19.48
N THR A 245 4.31 -14.75 18.52
CA THR A 245 5.59 -14.98 17.85
C THR A 245 5.41 -14.89 16.35
N ARG A 246 6.47 -14.55 15.62
CA ARG A 246 6.42 -14.57 14.16
C ARG A 246 6.59 -15.99 13.67
N ASP A 247 5.80 -16.35 12.68
CA ASP A 247 6.05 -17.53 11.87
C ASP A 247 7.12 -17.15 10.84
N HIS A 248 8.33 -17.64 11.03
CA HIS A 248 9.48 -17.38 10.15
C HIS A 248 9.54 -18.33 8.96
N ASP A 249 8.79 -19.42 8.99
CA ASP A 249 8.81 -20.46 7.94
C ASP A 249 7.78 -20.16 6.85
N GLN A 250 8.01 -19.07 6.12
CA GLN A 250 7.10 -18.58 5.12
C GLN A 250 7.44 -19.13 3.72
N PRO A 251 6.43 -19.55 2.93
CA PRO A 251 6.65 -20.03 1.56
C PRO A 251 7.32 -18.97 0.68
N ALA A 252 8.18 -19.44 -0.22
CA ALA A 252 8.89 -18.57 -1.17
C ALA A 252 7.95 -17.70 -2.00
N GLY A 253 8.31 -16.43 -2.18
CA GLY A 253 7.54 -15.44 -2.93
C GLY A 253 6.35 -14.86 -2.17
N THR A 254 6.22 -15.13 -0.88
CA THR A 254 5.24 -14.44 -0.04
C THR A 254 5.76 -13.08 0.43
N ASP A 255 4.84 -12.18 0.75
CA ASP A 255 5.16 -10.84 1.24
C ASP A 255 6.04 -10.87 2.50
N GLN A 256 5.76 -11.76 3.45
CA GLN A 256 6.57 -11.90 4.65
C GLN A 256 7.98 -12.44 4.34
N GLN A 257 8.11 -13.43 3.46
CA GLN A 257 9.42 -13.99 3.12
C GLN A 257 10.29 -12.95 2.41
N LEU A 258 9.75 -12.28 1.38
CA LEU A 258 10.46 -11.25 0.63
C LEU A 258 10.78 -10.01 1.49
N TYR A 259 9.88 -9.64 2.40
CA TYR A 259 10.13 -8.58 3.38
C TYR A 259 11.33 -8.91 4.30
N ASN A 260 11.44 -10.17 4.75
CA ASN A 260 12.56 -10.62 5.57
C ASN A 260 13.90 -10.59 4.80
N GLU A 261 13.86 -10.61 3.47
CA GLU A 261 15.00 -10.45 2.57
C GLU A 261 15.23 -8.99 2.12
N ASN A 262 14.65 -8.02 2.84
CA ASN A 262 14.77 -6.59 2.61
C ASN A 262 14.21 -6.09 1.27
N TYR A 263 13.26 -6.80 0.65
CA TYR A 263 12.55 -6.29 -0.50
C TYR A 263 11.37 -5.40 -0.10
N ILE A 264 11.15 -4.32 -0.84
CA ILE A 264 9.83 -3.67 -0.88
C ILE A 264 8.87 -4.66 -1.55
N THR A 265 7.81 -5.01 -0.85
CA THR A 265 6.82 -5.96 -1.36
C THR A 265 5.59 -5.25 -1.89
N VAL A 266 5.15 -5.64 -3.08
CA VAL A 266 3.90 -5.16 -3.69
C VAL A 266 2.95 -6.35 -3.79
N THR A 267 1.86 -6.33 -3.04
CA THR A 267 0.90 -7.42 -2.99
C THR A 267 -0.45 -6.97 -3.58
N PRO A 268 -0.88 -7.55 -4.71
CA PRO A 268 -2.18 -7.25 -5.28
C PRO A 268 -3.29 -7.92 -4.46
N MET A 269 -4.34 -7.15 -4.17
CA MET A 269 -5.46 -7.55 -3.34
C MET A 269 -6.78 -7.34 -4.06
N LYS A 270 -7.81 -8.07 -3.64
CA LYS A 270 -9.18 -7.97 -4.15
C LYS A 270 -10.17 -7.74 -3.02
N VAL A 271 -11.18 -6.92 -3.25
CA VAL A 271 -12.21 -6.61 -2.25
C VAL A 271 -13.26 -7.71 -2.13
N GLY A 272 -13.67 -8.32 -3.25
CA GLY A 272 -14.77 -9.28 -3.28
C GLY A 272 -14.45 -10.56 -2.50
N GLU A 273 -15.32 -10.90 -1.56
CA GLU A 273 -15.25 -12.14 -0.76
C GLU A 273 -16.31 -13.18 -1.21
N PHE A 274 -17.20 -12.80 -2.13
CA PHE A 274 -18.17 -13.73 -2.68
C PHE A 274 -17.48 -14.72 -3.63
N ASP A 275 -17.58 -16.00 -3.29
CA ASP A 275 -17.03 -17.09 -4.09
C ASP A 275 -18.07 -17.55 -5.13
N THR A 276 -18.00 -16.96 -6.30
CA THR A 276 -18.92 -17.27 -7.42
C THR A 276 -18.82 -18.74 -7.83
N ALA A 277 -17.60 -19.30 -7.91
CA ALA A 277 -17.43 -20.69 -8.34
C ALA A 277 -18.02 -21.67 -7.34
N HIS A 278 -17.82 -21.42 -6.05
CA HIS A 278 -18.42 -22.24 -5.00
C HIS A 278 -19.96 -22.09 -4.95
N HIS A 279 -20.46 -20.86 -5.13
CA HIS A 279 -21.90 -20.61 -5.23
C HIS A 279 -22.53 -21.40 -6.40
N GLU A 280 -21.93 -21.34 -7.60
CA GLU A 280 -22.39 -22.07 -8.76
C GLU A 280 -22.38 -23.59 -8.52
N ALA A 281 -21.37 -24.12 -7.82
CA ALA A 281 -21.29 -25.54 -7.48
C ALA A 281 -22.39 -25.95 -6.47
N LEU A 282 -22.93 -25.01 -5.68
CA LEU A 282 -23.96 -25.27 -4.68
C LEU A 282 -25.37 -24.98 -5.17
N ILE A 283 -25.57 -24.42 -6.37
CA ILE A 283 -26.89 -23.94 -6.82
C ILE A 283 -27.96 -25.04 -6.88
N GLU A 284 -27.56 -26.28 -7.16
CA GLU A 284 -28.44 -27.45 -7.19
C GLU A 284 -28.57 -28.15 -5.82
N THR A 285 -27.90 -27.63 -4.78
CA THR A 285 -27.90 -28.23 -3.45
C THR A 285 -29.26 -27.96 -2.77
N SER A 286 -29.88 -29.00 -2.28
CA SER A 286 -31.11 -28.87 -1.49
C SER A 286 -30.84 -28.22 -0.13
N LEU A 287 -31.38 -27.03 0.10
CA LEU A 287 -31.26 -26.31 1.35
C LEU A 287 -32.34 -26.76 2.34
N THR A 288 -32.03 -26.69 3.64
CA THR A 288 -33.01 -26.94 4.69
C THR A 288 -34.14 -25.92 4.61
N PRO A 289 -35.41 -26.36 4.43
CA PRO A 289 -36.52 -25.43 4.34
C PRO A 289 -36.75 -24.70 5.66
N TRP A 290 -37.13 -23.45 5.57
CA TRP A 290 -37.64 -22.71 6.72
C TRP A 290 -38.97 -23.30 7.19
N ARG A 291 -39.12 -23.59 8.50
CA ARG A 291 -40.35 -24.05 9.13
C ARG A 291 -41.11 -22.88 9.75
#